data_ca633f07c8864eb2f069beefe13e0a2b
#
_entry.id   ca633f07c8864eb2f069beefe13e0a2b
#
_cell.length_a   1.000
_cell.length_b   1.000
_cell.length_c   1.000
_cell.angle_alpha   90.00
_cell.angle_beta   90.00
_cell.angle_gamma   90.00
#
_symmetry.space_group_name_H-M   'P 1'
#
loop_
_entity.id
_entity.type
_entity.pdbx_description
1 polymer ?
#
loop_
_entity_poly.entity_id
_entity_poly.type
_entity_poly.pdbx_seq_one_letter_code
_entity_poly.pdbx_strand_id
1 'polypeptide(L)'
;FAERVAEIHKNQHKNELVERTKNYIYQNLHSEIVIGEIGQKIGVNTSYLSDLFHKIEGITIQQYIRKEKIRLAENMLRYSDYEVKEIANYLSFCSQSYFGNIFRKQTGMTPARYRKKYGKWKEQK
;
A
#
# COMPACT_ATOMS: atom_id res chain seq x y z
N PHE A 1 -24.83 -26.60 -15.07
CA PHE A 1 -25.33 -25.21 -15.20
C PHE A 1 -25.41 -24.51 -13.86
N ALA A 2 -26.07 -25.15 -12.87
CA ALA A 2 -26.17 -24.59 -11.51
C ALA A 2 -24.79 -24.48 -10.82
N GLU A 3 -23.90 -25.43 -11.08
CA GLU A 3 -22.55 -25.43 -10.52
C GLU A 3 -21.72 -24.24 -11.03
N ARG A 4 -21.88 -23.88 -12.30
CA ARG A 4 -21.19 -22.74 -12.90
C ARG A 4 -21.62 -21.41 -12.29
N VAL A 5 -22.91 -21.26 -12.05
CA VAL A 5 -23.45 -20.04 -11.43
C VAL A 5 -22.94 -19.91 -10.00
N ALA A 6 -22.93 -21.00 -9.23
CA ALA A 6 -22.42 -21.00 -7.86
C ALA A 6 -20.93 -20.64 -7.82
N GLU A 7 -20.13 -21.15 -8.76
CA GLU A 7 -18.71 -20.85 -8.84
C GLU A 7 -18.44 -19.38 -9.19
N ILE A 8 -19.21 -18.81 -10.11
CA ILE A 8 -19.11 -17.38 -10.45
C ILE A 8 -19.41 -16.51 -9.25
N HIS A 9 -20.45 -16.79 -8.49
CA HIS A 9 -20.79 -16.05 -7.29
C HIS A 9 -19.70 -16.17 -6.22
N LYS A 10 -19.13 -17.35 -6.05
CA LYS A 10 -18.04 -17.59 -5.11
C LYS A 10 -16.80 -16.77 -5.48
N ASN A 11 -16.45 -16.70 -6.77
CA ASN A 11 -15.30 -15.92 -7.24
C ASN A 11 -15.52 -14.42 -7.09
N GLN A 12 -16.72 -13.93 -7.34
CA GLN A 12 -17.09 -12.53 -7.12
C GLN A 12 -16.94 -12.15 -5.65
N HIS A 13 -17.38 -13.03 -4.74
CA HIS A 13 -17.26 -12.78 -3.31
C HIS A 13 -15.78 -12.69 -2.90
N LYS A 14 -14.93 -13.58 -3.40
CA LYS A 14 -13.49 -13.55 -3.13
C LYS A 14 -12.84 -12.27 -3.64
N ASN A 15 -13.20 -11.85 -4.85
CA ASN A 15 -12.70 -10.60 -5.41
C ASN A 15 -13.15 -9.39 -4.60
N GLU A 16 -14.38 -9.41 -4.10
CA GLU A 16 -14.92 -8.35 -3.25
C GLU A 16 -14.13 -8.23 -1.94
N LEU A 17 -13.76 -9.37 -1.31
CA LEU A 17 -12.95 -9.35 -0.09
C LEU A 17 -11.59 -8.69 -0.34
N VAL A 18 -10.97 -9.00 -1.47
CA VAL A 18 -9.68 -8.39 -1.84
C VAL A 18 -9.84 -6.90 -2.09
N GLU A 19 -10.89 -6.48 -2.79
CA GLU A 19 -11.15 -5.05 -3.03
C GLU A 19 -11.42 -4.29 -1.73
N ARG A 20 -12.15 -4.87 -0.80
CA ARG A 20 -12.39 -4.27 0.51
C ARG A 20 -11.09 -4.14 1.31
N THR A 21 -10.19 -5.12 1.18
CA THR A 21 -8.86 -5.05 1.80
C THR A 21 -8.05 -3.89 1.23
N LYS A 22 -8.03 -3.75 -0.07
CA LYS A 22 -7.34 -2.63 -0.73
C LYS A 22 -7.90 -1.28 -0.29
N ASN A 23 -9.21 -1.15 -0.23
CA ASN A 23 -9.87 0.08 0.21
C ASN A 23 -9.50 0.44 1.64
N TYR A 24 -9.46 -0.56 2.53
CA TYR A 24 -9.02 -0.34 3.90
C TYR A 24 -7.59 0.17 3.95
N ILE A 25 -6.71 -0.42 3.15
CA ILE A 25 -5.31 -0.02 3.08
C ILE A 25 -5.19 1.43 2.60
N TYR A 26 -5.90 1.80 1.53
CA TYR A 26 -5.88 3.18 1.02
C TYR A 26 -6.32 4.20 2.05
N GLN A 27 -7.33 3.88 2.83
CA GLN A 27 -7.85 4.79 3.85
C GLN A 27 -6.93 4.93 5.05
N ASN A 28 -5.96 4.04 5.21
CA ASN A 28 -5.11 3.97 6.39
C ASN A 28 -3.61 4.05 6.08
N LEU A 29 -3.23 4.56 4.91
CA LEU A 29 -1.81 4.64 4.52
C LEU A 29 -0.98 5.52 5.45
N HIS A 30 -1.62 6.48 6.13
CA HIS A 30 -0.98 7.36 7.10
C HIS A 30 -0.82 6.72 8.49
N SER A 31 -1.27 5.48 8.65
CA SER A 31 -1.24 4.76 9.92
C SER A 31 -0.42 3.49 9.81
N GLU A 32 -0.07 2.92 10.95
CA GLU A 32 0.44 1.57 10.99
C GLU A 32 -0.73 0.62 10.73
N ILE A 33 -0.61 -0.21 9.70
CA ILE A 33 -1.67 -1.14 9.30
C ILE A 33 -1.32 -2.52 9.84
N VAL A 34 -2.21 -3.08 10.67
CA VAL A 34 -2.07 -4.42 11.24
C VAL A 34 -3.01 -5.35 10.48
N ILE A 35 -2.47 -6.42 9.90
CA ILE A 35 -3.24 -7.35 9.06
C ILE A 35 -4.40 -7.98 9.83
N GLY A 36 -4.19 -8.30 11.12
CA GLY A 36 -5.25 -8.84 11.98
C GLY A 36 -6.46 -7.91 12.10
N GLU A 37 -6.23 -6.61 12.10
CA GLU A 37 -7.32 -5.63 12.15
C GLU A 37 -8.11 -5.59 10.86
N ILE A 38 -7.46 -5.82 9.73
CA ILE A 38 -8.15 -5.90 8.44
C ILE A 38 -9.12 -7.08 8.43
N GLY A 39 -8.65 -8.25 8.86
CA GLY A 39 -9.48 -9.45 8.95
C GLY A 39 -10.70 -9.24 9.85
N GLN A 40 -10.48 -8.63 11.00
CA GLN A 40 -11.54 -8.27 11.95
C GLN A 40 -12.56 -7.32 11.33
N LYS A 41 -12.09 -6.27 10.67
CA LYS A 41 -12.94 -5.26 10.05
C LYS A 41 -13.80 -5.84 8.93
N ILE A 42 -13.21 -6.73 8.13
CA ILE A 42 -13.89 -7.35 6.99
C ILE A 42 -14.75 -8.54 7.43
N GLY A 43 -14.45 -9.12 8.60
CA GLY A 43 -15.22 -10.22 9.16
C GLY A 43 -14.77 -11.59 8.66
N VAL A 44 -13.48 -11.75 8.37
CA VAL A 44 -12.92 -13.04 7.93
C VAL A 44 -11.65 -13.36 8.70
N ASN A 45 -11.27 -14.62 8.68
CA ASN A 45 -10.04 -15.09 9.29
C ASN A 45 -8.84 -14.44 8.60
N THR A 46 -7.88 -13.95 9.38
CA THR A 46 -6.70 -13.28 8.87
C THR A 46 -5.85 -14.15 7.95
N SER A 47 -5.63 -15.41 8.34
CA SER A 47 -4.85 -16.33 7.51
C SER A 47 -5.52 -16.60 6.17
N TYR A 48 -6.84 -16.79 6.20
CA TYR A 48 -7.62 -16.98 4.99
C TYR A 48 -7.50 -15.75 4.07
N LEU A 49 -7.67 -14.56 4.64
CA LEU A 49 -7.58 -13.31 3.87
C LEU A 49 -6.19 -13.12 3.25
N SER A 50 -5.14 -13.41 4.03
CA SER A 50 -3.75 -13.28 3.54
C SER A 50 -3.47 -14.20 2.37
N ASP A 51 -3.90 -15.46 2.48
CA ASP A 51 -3.73 -16.45 1.41
C ASP A 51 -4.52 -16.06 0.17
N LEU A 52 -5.75 -15.64 0.36
CA LEU A 52 -6.63 -15.22 -0.73
C LEU A 52 -6.06 -14.00 -1.46
N PHE A 53 -5.62 -13.01 -0.71
CA PHE A 53 -5.04 -11.79 -1.28
C PHE A 53 -3.81 -12.12 -2.12
N HIS A 54 -2.90 -12.94 -1.56
CA HIS A 54 -1.69 -13.35 -2.27
C HIS A 54 -2.03 -14.13 -3.54
N LYS A 55 -3.02 -15.00 -3.48
CA LYS A 55 -3.44 -15.80 -4.63
C LYS A 55 -3.99 -14.93 -5.76
N ILE A 56 -4.81 -13.94 -5.42
CA ILE A 56 -5.48 -13.08 -6.42
C ILE A 56 -4.54 -11.99 -6.93
N GLU A 57 -3.80 -11.33 -6.03
CA GLU A 57 -2.97 -10.17 -6.39
C GLU A 57 -1.54 -10.54 -6.80
N GLY A 58 -1.07 -11.73 -6.44
CA GLY A 58 0.30 -12.16 -6.74
C GLY A 58 1.35 -11.62 -5.77
N ILE A 59 0.97 -10.74 -4.84
CA ILE A 59 1.85 -10.22 -3.79
C ILE A 59 1.14 -10.32 -2.45
N THR A 60 1.92 -10.29 -1.37
CA THR A 60 1.35 -10.34 -0.02
C THR A 60 0.69 -9.00 0.33
N ILE A 61 -0.19 -9.02 1.35
CA ILE A 61 -0.81 -7.80 1.86
C ILE A 61 0.28 -6.81 2.33
N GLN A 62 1.32 -7.29 3.01
CA GLN A 62 2.40 -6.42 3.48
C GLN A 62 3.16 -5.77 2.32
N GLN A 63 3.44 -6.54 1.29
CA GLN A 63 4.08 -5.99 0.07
C GLN A 63 3.20 -4.95 -0.59
N TYR A 64 1.91 -5.19 -0.63
CA TYR A 64 0.94 -4.25 -1.18
C TYR A 64 0.90 -2.95 -0.37
N ILE A 65 0.87 -3.05 0.96
CA ILE A 65 0.89 -1.88 1.84
C ILE A 65 2.14 -1.03 1.58
N ARG A 66 3.32 -1.67 1.55
CA ARG A 66 4.58 -0.95 1.28
C ARG A 66 4.57 -0.29 -0.09
N LYS A 67 4.09 -1.00 -1.09
CA LYS A 67 4.01 -0.47 -2.45
C LYS A 67 3.13 0.78 -2.52
N GLU A 68 1.97 0.74 -1.89
CA GLU A 68 1.06 1.87 -1.91
C GLU A 68 1.56 3.04 -1.08
N LYS A 69 2.21 2.78 0.06
CA LYS A 69 2.86 3.83 0.85
C LYS A 69 3.95 4.54 0.04
N ILE A 70 4.76 3.78 -0.69
CA ILE A 70 5.83 4.36 -1.52
C ILE A 70 5.24 5.17 -2.68
N ARG A 71 4.14 4.73 -3.29
CA ARG A 71 3.47 5.51 -4.33
C ARG A 71 2.99 6.85 -3.80
N LEU A 72 2.42 6.87 -2.61
CA LEU A 72 2.01 8.12 -1.96
C LEU A 72 3.24 8.98 -1.63
N ALA A 73 4.33 8.35 -1.16
CA ALA A 73 5.58 9.07 -0.91
C ALA A 73 6.12 9.72 -2.18
N GLU A 74 6.06 9.04 -3.32
CA GLU A 74 6.48 9.61 -4.59
C GLU A 74 5.69 10.89 -4.91
N ASN A 75 4.38 10.86 -4.71
CA ASN A 75 3.53 12.02 -4.93
C ASN A 75 3.89 13.16 -3.98
N MET A 76 4.14 12.87 -2.72
CA MET A 76 4.53 13.88 -1.73
C MET A 76 5.90 14.50 -2.06
N LEU A 77 6.83 13.67 -2.53
CA LEU A 77 8.15 14.17 -2.94
C LEU A 77 8.07 15.07 -4.17
N ARG A 78 7.17 14.75 -5.09
CA ARG A 78 7.02 15.50 -6.35
C ARG A 78 6.28 16.83 -6.18
N TYR A 79 5.25 16.84 -5.36
CA TYR A 79 4.27 17.93 -5.34
C TYR A 79 4.21 18.71 -4.03
N SER A 80 5.04 18.36 -3.06
CA SER A 80 5.09 19.10 -1.80
C SER A 80 6.53 19.37 -1.38
N ASP A 81 6.69 20.27 -0.42
CA ASP A 81 8.00 20.61 0.16
C ASP A 81 8.24 19.94 1.52
N TYR A 82 7.40 18.96 1.88
CA TYR A 82 7.61 18.20 3.11
C TYR A 82 8.98 17.53 3.10
N GLU A 83 9.66 17.60 4.24
CA GLU A 83 10.96 16.93 4.38
C GLU A 83 10.79 15.40 4.31
N VAL A 84 11.85 14.71 3.89
CA VAL A 84 11.85 13.24 3.81
C VAL A 84 11.46 12.64 5.16
N LYS A 85 11.95 13.19 6.27
CA LYS A 85 11.61 12.75 7.62
C LYS A 85 10.11 12.88 7.90
N GLU A 86 9.52 14.00 7.49
CA GLU A 86 8.08 14.23 7.65
C GLU A 86 7.24 13.23 6.85
N ILE A 87 7.66 12.95 5.62
CA ILE A 87 6.99 11.97 4.77
C ILE A 87 7.04 10.57 5.40
N ALA A 88 8.22 10.16 5.89
CA ALA A 88 8.39 8.88 6.55
C ALA A 88 7.48 8.76 7.78
N ASN A 89 7.40 9.82 8.58
CA ASN A 89 6.54 9.86 9.76
C ASN A 89 5.06 9.81 9.40
N TYR A 90 4.65 10.59 8.41
CA TYR A 90 3.26 10.62 7.95
C TYR A 90 2.78 9.25 7.49
N LEU A 91 3.66 8.52 6.79
CA LEU A 91 3.33 7.18 6.27
C LEU A 91 3.58 6.07 7.29
N SER A 92 3.90 6.44 8.54
CA SER A 92 4.11 5.51 9.66
C SER A 92 5.21 4.48 9.41
N PHE A 93 6.28 4.90 8.77
CA PHE A 93 7.50 4.10 8.73
C PHE A 93 8.21 4.21 10.07
N CYS A 94 8.82 3.12 10.53
CA CYS A 94 9.47 3.09 11.85
C CYS A 94 10.68 4.02 11.93
N SER A 95 11.33 4.33 10.83
CA SER A 95 12.45 5.28 10.77
C SER A 95 12.61 5.84 9.38
N GLN A 96 13.28 6.99 9.29
CA GLN A 96 13.63 7.57 7.99
C GLN A 96 14.57 6.66 7.20
N SER A 97 15.50 6.00 7.89
CA SER A 97 16.44 5.06 7.25
C SER A 97 15.71 3.88 6.63
N TYR A 98 14.76 3.31 7.36
CA TYR A 98 13.96 2.19 6.85
C TYR A 98 13.13 2.63 5.64
N PHE A 99 12.49 3.78 5.73
CA PHE A 99 11.75 4.37 4.62
C PHE A 99 12.65 4.53 3.38
N GLY A 100 13.83 5.11 3.57
CA GLY A 100 14.78 5.32 2.48
C GLY A 100 15.20 4.02 1.80
N ASN A 101 15.43 2.98 2.58
CA ASN A 101 15.81 1.67 2.05
C ASN A 101 14.68 1.05 1.22
N ILE A 102 13.45 1.10 1.74
CA ILE A 102 12.28 0.57 1.04
C ILE A 102 12.02 1.37 -0.24
N PHE A 103 12.10 2.69 -0.14
CA PHE A 103 11.90 3.58 -1.28
C PHE A 103 12.92 3.28 -2.38
N ARG A 104 14.19 3.16 -2.02
CA ARG A 104 15.26 2.85 -2.97
C ARG A 104 15.07 1.48 -3.63
N LYS A 105 14.67 0.48 -2.87
CA LYS A 105 14.41 -0.87 -3.41
C LYS A 105 13.29 -0.85 -4.44
N GLN A 106 12.26 -0.06 -4.18
CA GLN A 106 11.07 -0.04 -5.03
C GLN A 106 11.21 0.87 -6.24
N THR A 107 11.88 2.01 -6.09
CA THR A 107 11.99 3.02 -7.15
C THR A 107 13.34 3.07 -7.83
N GLY A 108 14.37 2.49 -7.22
CA GLY A 108 15.74 2.56 -7.71
C GLY A 108 16.50 3.80 -7.30
N MET A 109 15.88 4.72 -6.57
CA MET A 109 16.49 5.99 -6.14
C MET A 109 16.22 6.25 -4.66
N THR A 110 17.10 7.05 -4.03
CA THR A 110 16.80 7.57 -2.70
C THR A 110 15.69 8.61 -2.79
N PRO A 111 14.95 8.86 -1.70
CA PRO A 111 13.91 9.90 -1.71
C PRO A 111 14.44 11.29 -2.10
N ALA A 112 15.60 11.67 -1.58
CA ALA A 112 16.20 12.97 -1.90
C ALA A 112 16.52 13.10 -3.39
N ARG A 113 17.06 12.04 -3.95
CA ARG A 113 17.41 11.99 -5.36
C ARG A 113 16.17 12.00 -6.26
N TYR A 114 15.13 11.30 -5.85
CA TYR A 114 13.85 11.29 -6.54
C TYR A 114 13.25 12.70 -6.59
N ARG A 115 13.24 13.41 -5.47
CA ARG A 115 12.75 14.80 -5.41
C ARG A 115 13.55 15.71 -6.31
N LYS A 116 14.87 15.56 -6.29
CA LYS A 116 15.75 16.40 -7.13
C LYS A 116 15.44 16.21 -8.61
N LYS A 117 15.16 14.99 -9.02
CA LYS A 117 14.89 14.65 -10.42
C LYS A 117 13.46 14.98 -10.84
N TYR A 118 12.48 14.70 -10.01
CA TYR A 118 11.06 14.77 -10.36
C TYR A 118 10.25 15.82 -9.62
N GLY A 119 10.82 16.46 -8.61
CA GLY A 119 10.10 17.45 -7.81
C GLY A 119 9.67 18.65 -8.65
N LYS A 120 8.38 18.94 -8.65
CA LYS A 120 7.79 20.02 -9.48
C LYS A 120 7.53 21.30 -8.71
N TRP A 121 7.43 21.23 -7.39
CA TRP A 121 7.20 22.41 -6.57
C TRP A 121 8.35 23.42 -6.64
N LYS A 122 9.57 22.96 -6.98
CA LYS A 122 10.76 23.81 -7.13
C LYS A 122 10.75 24.66 -8.41
N GLU A 123 10.04 24.19 -9.43
CA GLU A 123 9.99 24.86 -10.72
C GLU A 123 9.06 26.07 -10.71
N GLN A 124 8.21 26.19 -9.69
CA GLN A 124 7.28 27.30 -9.54
C GLN A 124 7.87 28.50 -8.81
N LYS A 125 9.09 28.37 -8.35
CA LYS A 125 9.84 29.45 -7.73
C LYS A 125 10.79 30.09 -8.72
#